data_f6b1aeac0109cef8a27bdfec6dcd2bc8
#
_entry.id   f6b1aeac0109cef8a27bdfec6dcd2bc8
#
_cell.length_a   1.000
_cell.length_b   1.000
_cell.length_c   1.000
_cell.angle_alpha   90.00
_cell.angle_beta   90.00
_cell.angle_gamma   90.00
#
_symmetry.space_group_name_H-M   'P 1'
#
loop_
_entity.id
_entity.type
_entity.pdbx_description
1 polymer ?
#
loop_
_entity_poly.entity_id
_entity_poly.type
_entity_poly.pdbx_seq_one_letter_code
_entity_poly.pdbx_strand_id
1 'polypeptide(L)'
;RYITTEEEHTQTRTVDAGIEFLDANIHADRWMLQIELFDPHEPFFTHQKYKDLYAHDYDGPEFDWPGYSKLIESEDQVEHARREYAALVSMCDFSLGRVLDYMDDHDMWGDTMLLVNTDHGFLLGEHGWWAKSMQPWFNELVHLPMYLWDPRTGRRGIRDDRLAQTVDIPPTLLDFFGIEATDDMSGIPLGQDLAAFHEGALFGIHGGHVNVTDGRYVYMRAAASPDNAPLEEFTLMPTHMRARFSIAELSAWEPADPFPFTKGLRTMRMASTAMWLNSWQHGTLLFD
;
A
#
# COMPACT_ATOMS: atom_id res chain seq x y z
N ARG A 1 -18.63 18.51 -8.12
CA ARG A 1 -18.50 17.12 -7.71
C ARG A 1 -19.37 16.91 -6.47
N TYR A 2 -19.49 15.69 -5.96
CA TYR A 2 -20.57 15.34 -5.02
C TYR A 2 -20.26 15.67 -3.56
N ILE A 3 -18.99 15.89 -3.20
CA ILE A 3 -18.54 16.25 -1.86
C ILE A 3 -18.35 17.76 -1.83
N THR A 4 -19.17 18.45 -1.02
CA THR A 4 -19.20 19.91 -0.97
C THR A 4 -18.60 20.48 0.30
N THR A 5 -18.61 19.69 1.39
CA THR A 5 -18.03 20.08 2.66
C THR A 5 -17.03 19.02 3.15
N GLU A 6 -16.15 19.41 4.06
CA GLU A 6 -15.15 18.52 4.62
C GLU A 6 -15.79 17.42 5.49
N GLU A 7 -16.89 17.71 6.16
CA GLU A 7 -17.63 16.75 6.96
C GLU A 7 -18.29 15.65 6.13
N GLU A 8 -18.58 15.93 4.85
CA GLU A 8 -19.10 14.94 3.90
C GLU A 8 -18.00 14.08 3.29
N HIS A 9 -16.74 14.47 3.44
CA HIS A 9 -15.62 13.75 2.86
C HIS A 9 -15.47 12.36 3.49
N THR A 10 -15.29 11.33 2.67
CA THR A 10 -15.19 9.94 3.15
C THR A 10 -14.07 9.76 4.16
N GLN A 11 -12.93 10.41 3.95
CA GLN A 11 -11.79 10.38 4.87
C GLN A 11 -12.16 10.95 6.25
N THR A 12 -12.79 12.12 6.30
CA THR A 12 -13.24 12.74 7.56
C THR A 12 -14.18 11.81 8.32
N ARG A 13 -15.16 11.24 7.61
CA ARG A 13 -16.15 10.33 8.21
C ARG A 13 -15.52 9.03 8.71
N THR A 14 -14.51 8.52 8.02
CA THR A 14 -13.79 7.31 8.44
C THR A 14 -13.00 7.58 9.71
N VAL A 15 -12.31 8.73 9.79
CA VAL A 15 -11.59 9.15 11.01
C VAL A 15 -12.56 9.40 12.16
N ASP A 16 -13.70 10.06 11.91
CA ASP A 16 -14.74 10.28 12.92
C ASP A 16 -15.23 8.95 13.52
N ALA A 17 -15.53 7.96 12.66
CA ALA A 17 -15.93 6.64 13.12
C ALA A 17 -14.81 5.91 13.89
N GLY A 18 -13.54 6.13 13.53
CA GLY A 18 -12.39 5.64 14.29
C GLY A 18 -12.31 6.27 15.69
N ILE A 19 -12.50 7.58 15.80
CA ILE A 19 -12.51 8.30 17.07
C ILE A 19 -13.71 7.86 17.93
N GLU A 20 -14.90 7.71 17.34
CA GLU A 20 -16.07 7.16 18.05
C GLU A 20 -15.80 5.77 18.62
N PHE A 21 -15.07 4.91 17.88
CA PHE A 21 -14.65 3.62 18.41
C PHE A 21 -13.69 3.78 19.59
N LEU A 22 -12.72 4.68 19.52
CA LEU A 22 -11.79 4.95 20.60
C LEU A 22 -12.52 5.45 21.86
N ASP A 23 -13.45 6.41 21.72
CA ASP A 23 -14.30 6.89 22.82
C ASP A 23 -15.08 5.76 23.49
N ALA A 24 -15.68 4.89 22.69
CA ALA A 24 -16.48 3.78 23.21
C ALA A 24 -15.64 2.73 23.92
N ASN A 25 -14.34 2.63 23.63
CA ASN A 25 -13.43 1.61 24.12
C ASN A 25 -12.28 2.16 25.00
N ILE A 26 -12.33 3.42 25.38
CA ILE A 26 -11.24 4.09 26.14
C ILE A 26 -10.85 3.36 27.44
N HIS A 27 -11.76 2.62 28.03
CA HIS A 27 -11.53 1.82 29.24
C HIS A 27 -11.48 0.30 28.96
N ALA A 28 -11.56 -0.09 27.68
CA ALA A 28 -11.47 -1.50 27.29
C ALA A 28 -10.00 -1.90 27.08
N ASP A 29 -9.71 -3.18 27.30
CA ASP A 29 -8.41 -3.77 27.03
C ASP A 29 -8.48 -4.67 25.79
N ARG A 30 -7.33 -4.82 25.11
CA ARG A 30 -7.13 -5.77 24.00
C ARG A 30 -8.04 -5.52 22.79
N TRP A 31 -8.21 -4.27 22.41
CA TRP A 31 -8.86 -3.92 21.15
C TRP A 31 -7.82 -3.69 20.03
N MET A 32 -8.25 -3.83 18.82
CA MET A 32 -7.53 -3.44 17.60
C MET A 32 -8.46 -2.58 16.75
N LEU A 33 -7.96 -1.46 16.28
CA LEU A 33 -8.65 -0.58 15.35
C LEU A 33 -7.81 -0.40 14.09
N GLN A 34 -8.41 -0.62 12.92
CA GLN A 34 -7.84 -0.23 11.64
C GLN A 34 -8.67 0.92 11.06
N ILE A 35 -8.03 2.06 10.82
CA ILE A 35 -8.61 3.20 10.11
C ILE A 35 -8.03 3.19 8.71
N GLU A 36 -8.80 2.70 7.75
CA GLU A 36 -8.38 2.60 6.35
C GLU A 36 -8.94 3.78 5.56
N LEU A 37 -8.04 4.60 5.04
CA LEU A 37 -8.36 5.80 4.28
C LEU A 37 -8.12 5.56 2.80
N PHE A 38 -9.01 6.09 1.95
CA PHE A 38 -8.87 5.98 0.49
C PHE A 38 -7.80 6.94 -0.04
N ASP A 39 -7.73 8.15 0.51
CA ASP A 39 -6.74 9.15 0.09
C ASP A 39 -5.33 8.82 0.65
N PRO A 40 -4.28 9.18 -0.10
CA PRO A 40 -4.21 10.11 -1.25
C PRO A 40 -4.40 9.45 -2.63
N HIS A 41 -5.33 8.56 -2.81
CA HIS A 41 -5.65 7.93 -4.10
C HIS A 41 -6.22 8.97 -5.10
N GLU A 42 -6.01 8.76 -6.39
CA GLU A 42 -6.65 9.55 -7.44
C GLU A 42 -8.18 9.33 -7.50
N PRO A 43 -8.99 10.33 -7.86
CA PRO A 43 -8.63 11.70 -8.26
C PRO A 43 -8.09 12.51 -7.07
N PHE A 44 -7.11 13.39 -7.34
CA PHE A 44 -6.48 14.22 -6.31
C PHE A 44 -7.42 15.36 -5.86
N PHE A 45 -8.60 14.97 -5.41
CA PHE A 45 -9.65 15.88 -4.98
C PHE A 45 -9.50 16.22 -3.51
N THR A 46 -9.36 17.51 -3.21
CA THR A 46 -9.38 18.01 -1.82
C THR A 46 -10.03 19.40 -1.73
N HIS A 47 -10.22 19.88 -0.50
CA HIS A 47 -10.85 21.17 -0.24
C HIS A 47 -9.89 22.34 -0.43
N GLN A 48 -10.45 23.52 -0.78
CA GLN A 48 -9.67 24.70 -1.16
C GLN A 48 -8.63 25.10 -0.11
N LYS A 49 -8.92 24.95 1.18
CA LYS A 49 -7.96 25.29 2.25
C LYS A 49 -6.62 24.53 2.16
N TYR A 50 -6.63 23.30 1.63
CA TYR A 50 -5.41 22.52 1.42
C TYR A 50 -4.72 22.92 0.12
N LYS A 51 -5.48 23.23 -0.93
CA LYS A 51 -4.94 23.74 -2.20
C LYS A 51 -4.25 25.10 -2.03
N ASP A 52 -4.75 25.94 -1.14
CA ASP A 52 -4.18 27.24 -0.83
C ASP A 52 -2.75 27.14 -0.23
N LEU A 53 -2.39 26.00 0.36
CA LEU A 53 -1.02 25.73 0.83
C LEU A 53 -0.02 25.59 -0.33
N TYR A 54 -0.51 25.26 -1.52
CA TYR A 54 0.27 25.00 -2.73
C TYR A 54 -0.18 25.87 -3.90
N ALA A 55 -0.61 27.10 -3.61
CA ALA A 55 -1.09 28.05 -4.61
C ALA A 55 -0.08 28.24 -5.75
N HIS A 56 -0.57 28.23 -6.99
CA HIS A 56 0.22 28.39 -8.18
C HIS A 56 -0.64 28.89 -9.34
N ASP A 57 0.00 29.53 -10.32
CA ASP A 57 -0.66 29.99 -11.54
C ASP A 57 -0.77 28.80 -12.52
N TYR A 58 -2.00 28.40 -12.80
CA TYR A 58 -2.30 27.37 -13.79
C TYR A 58 -3.63 27.68 -14.45
N ASP A 59 -3.62 27.86 -15.76
CA ASP A 59 -4.79 28.21 -16.60
C ASP A 59 -5.21 27.06 -17.54
N GLY A 60 -4.58 25.90 -17.39
CA GLY A 60 -4.88 24.69 -18.16
C GLY A 60 -6.16 23.99 -17.74
N PRO A 61 -6.51 22.89 -18.42
CA PRO A 61 -7.66 22.05 -18.02
C PRO A 61 -7.45 21.44 -16.66
N GLU A 62 -8.54 21.17 -15.93
CA GLU A 62 -8.49 20.42 -14.68
C GLU A 62 -7.76 19.07 -14.87
N PHE A 63 -6.74 18.82 -14.06
CA PHE A 63 -5.90 17.64 -14.19
C PHE A 63 -5.53 17.07 -12.81
N ASP A 64 -6.47 16.37 -12.20
CA ASP A 64 -6.36 15.74 -10.89
C ASP A 64 -6.46 14.20 -10.96
N TRP A 65 -6.57 13.64 -12.17
CA TRP A 65 -6.67 12.20 -12.37
C TRP A 65 -5.79 11.74 -13.55
N PRO A 66 -4.48 11.64 -13.33
CA PRO A 66 -3.57 11.14 -14.36
C PRO A 66 -3.92 9.73 -14.82
N GLY A 67 -3.76 9.45 -16.09
CA GLY A 67 -3.94 8.11 -16.64
C GLY A 67 -2.80 7.17 -16.26
N TYR A 68 -3.04 5.86 -16.33
CA TYR A 68 -2.00 4.84 -16.13
C TYR A 68 -1.20 4.67 -17.43
N SER A 69 -0.31 5.60 -17.71
CA SER A 69 0.37 5.70 -18.99
C SER A 69 1.72 6.39 -18.91
N LYS A 70 2.45 6.40 -20.03
CA LYS A 70 3.59 7.30 -20.19
C LYS A 70 3.14 8.74 -20.15
N LEU A 71 4.01 9.57 -19.63
CA LEU A 71 3.85 11.01 -19.57
C LEU A 71 3.80 11.59 -20.99
N ILE A 72 2.75 12.33 -21.29
CA ILE A 72 2.57 13.10 -22.54
C ILE A 72 2.19 14.56 -22.26
N GLU A 73 1.93 14.90 -21.01
CA GLU A 73 1.49 16.20 -20.53
C GLU A 73 2.63 17.22 -20.52
N SER A 74 2.29 18.49 -20.57
CA SER A 74 3.25 19.59 -20.41
C SER A 74 3.80 19.67 -18.99
N GLU A 75 4.96 20.30 -18.83
CA GLU A 75 5.56 20.53 -17.51
C GLU A 75 4.61 21.24 -16.54
N ASP A 76 3.83 22.22 -17.02
CA ASP A 76 2.85 22.95 -16.21
C ASP A 76 1.71 22.04 -15.71
N GLN A 77 1.25 21.12 -16.56
CA GLN A 77 0.24 20.12 -16.14
C GLN A 77 0.79 19.14 -15.12
N VAL A 78 2.04 18.70 -15.28
CA VAL A 78 2.71 17.82 -14.32
C VAL A 78 2.86 18.52 -12.97
N GLU A 79 3.34 19.77 -12.97
CA GLU A 79 3.50 20.55 -11.74
C GLU A 79 2.14 20.82 -11.09
N HIS A 80 1.10 21.11 -11.86
CA HIS A 80 -0.27 21.24 -11.34
C HIS A 80 -0.72 19.95 -10.62
N ALA A 81 -0.61 18.79 -11.26
CA ALA A 81 -0.99 17.52 -10.66
C ALA A 81 -0.21 17.21 -9.37
N ARG A 82 1.08 17.54 -9.33
CA ARG A 82 1.92 17.39 -8.13
C ARG A 82 1.43 18.26 -6.97
N ARG A 83 0.98 19.47 -7.25
CA ARG A 83 0.43 20.37 -6.23
C ARG A 83 -0.95 19.94 -5.73
N GLU A 84 -1.80 19.45 -6.63
CA GLU A 84 -3.07 18.82 -6.26
C GLU A 84 -2.84 17.59 -5.35
N TYR A 85 -1.87 16.74 -5.70
CA TYR A 85 -1.48 15.61 -4.87
C TYR A 85 -0.90 16.06 -3.51
N ALA A 86 -0.04 17.06 -3.46
CA ALA A 86 0.51 17.60 -2.23
C ALA A 86 -0.58 18.16 -1.30
N ALA A 87 -1.57 18.85 -1.88
CA ALA A 87 -2.74 19.32 -1.14
C ALA A 87 -3.56 18.16 -0.55
N LEU A 88 -3.73 17.09 -1.32
CA LEU A 88 -4.41 15.89 -0.86
C LEU A 88 -3.64 15.19 0.28
N VAL A 89 -2.31 15.07 0.17
CA VAL A 89 -1.46 14.54 1.24
C VAL A 89 -1.56 15.39 2.51
N SER A 90 -1.65 16.73 2.38
CA SER A 90 -1.85 17.62 3.55
C SER A 90 -3.21 17.38 4.23
N MET A 91 -4.23 17.00 3.49
CA MET A 91 -5.51 16.57 4.10
C MET A 91 -5.36 15.23 4.83
N CYS A 92 -4.56 14.30 4.30
CA CYS A 92 -4.25 13.03 4.98
C CYS A 92 -3.47 13.28 6.28
N ASP A 93 -2.47 14.16 6.24
CA ASP A 93 -1.68 14.56 7.40
C ASP A 93 -2.56 15.18 8.50
N PHE A 94 -3.45 16.11 8.14
CA PHE A 94 -4.43 16.68 9.06
C PHE A 94 -5.33 15.60 9.68
N SER A 95 -5.78 14.63 8.90
CA SER A 95 -6.62 13.53 9.37
C SER A 95 -5.87 12.61 10.36
N LEU A 96 -4.60 12.31 10.07
CA LEU A 96 -3.73 11.58 11.00
C LEU A 96 -3.50 12.41 12.28
N GLY A 97 -3.28 13.71 12.15
CA GLY A 97 -3.12 14.64 13.28
C GLY A 97 -4.26 14.52 14.28
N ARG A 98 -5.52 14.41 13.83
CA ARG A 98 -6.67 14.22 14.71
C ARG A 98 -6.60 12.95 15.56
N VAL A 99 -6.06 11.86 14.99
CA VAL A 99 -5.86 10.62 15.75
C VAL A 99 -4.73 10.77 16.75
N LEU A 100 -3.64 11.45 16.37
CA LEU A 100 -2.51 11.73 17.27
C LEU A 100 -2.93 12.65 18.43
N ASP A 101 -3.68 13.70 18.15
CA ASP A 101 -4.24 14.61 19.17
C ASP A 101 -5.12 13.84 20.16
N TYR A 102 -5.96 12.92 19.65
CA TYR A 102 -6.79 12.06 20.52
C TYR A 102 -5.92 11.19 21.44
N MET A 103 -4.85 10.59 20.91
CA MET A 103 -3.92 9.78 21.68
C MET A 103 -3.18 10.60 22.73
N ASP A 104 -2.81 11.85 22.41
CA ASP A 104 -2.18 12.80 23.35
C ASP A 104 -3.15 13.19 24.47
N ASP A 105 -4.38 13.56 24.13
CA ASP A 105 -5.40 14.02 25.08
C ASP A 105 -5.82 12.92 26.08
N HIS A 106 -5.64 11.65 25.71
CA HIS A 106 -6.04 10.49 26.53
C HIS A 106 -4.88 9.67 27.07
N ASP A 107 -3.63 10.17 27.00
CA ASP A 107 -2.43 9.52 27.51
C ASP A 107 -2.20 8.08 26.99
N MET A 108 -2.57 7.81 25.72
CA MET A 108 -2.58 6.44 25.16
C MET A 108 -1.20 5.89 24.80
N TRP A 109 -0.16 6.71 24.79
CA TRP A 109 1.19 6.30 24.38
C TRP A 109 1.87 5.26 25.27
N GLY A 110 1.36 5.02 26.46
CA GLY A 110 1.93 4.08 27.43
C GLY A 110 1.58 2.60 27.19
N ASP A 111 0.48 2.34 26.48
CA ASP A 111 -0.08 0.99 26.33
C ASP A 111 -0.64 0.70 24.91
N THR A 112 -0.69 1.68 24.05
CA THR A 112 -1.25 1.57 22.70
C THR A 112 -0.14 1.63 21.65
N MET A 113 -0.08 0.62 20.77
CA MET A 113 0.75 0.63 19.58
C MET A 113 0.07 1.44 18.49
N LEU A 114 0.85 2.26 17.77
CA LEU A 114 0.39 2.91 16.55
C LEU A 114 1.27 2.48 15.38
N LEU A 115 0.64 2.01 14.29
CA LEU A 115 1.30 1.72 13.03
C LEU A 115 0.61 2.54 11.93
N VAL A 116 1.40 3.32 11.17
CA VAL A 116 0.93 4.11 10.03
C VAL A 116 1.71 3.68 8.80
N ASN A 117 0.99 3.27 7.76
CA ASN A 117 1.59 2.81 6.51
C ASN A 117 0.68 3.08 5.31
N THR A 118 1.16 2.76 4.12
CA THR A 118 0.38 2.73 2.88
C THR A 118 0.65 1.42 2.12
N ASP A 119 -0.20 1.09 1.15
CA ASP A 119 -0.11 -0.13 0.34
C ASP A 119 0.87 -0.02 -0.84
N HIS A 120 0.98 1.15 -1.47
CA HIS A 120 1.91 1.46 -2.56
C HIS A 120 2.07 2.97 -2.72
N GLY A 121 3.07 3.37 -3.50
CA GLY A 121 3.26 4.75 -3.92
C GLY A 121 2.56 5.08 -5.25
N PHE A 122 2.93 6.23 -5.83
CA PHE A 122 2.35 6.74 -7.06
C PHE A 122 3.39 7.57 -7.82
N LEU A 123 3.54 7.36 -9.12
CA LEU A 123 4.38 8.20 -9.98
C LEU A 123 3.63 9.45 -10.43
N LEU A 124 4.25 10.58 -10.22
CA LEU A 124 3.76 11.92 -10.58
C LEU A 124 4.60 12.53 -11.70
N GLY A 125 4.92 11.72 -12.72
CA GLY A 125 5.75 12.10 -13.86
C GLY A 125 7.21 11.64 -13.74
N GLU A 126 7.64 11.06 -12.61
CA GLU A 126 8.96 10.47 -12.47
C GLU A 126 9.15 9.36 -13.50
N HIS A 127 10.38 9.19 -13.99
CA HIS A 127 10.75 8.20 -15.01
C HIS A 127 9.92 8.31 -16.32
N GLY A 128 9.21 9.42 -16.54
CA GLY A 128 8.33 9.63 -17.69
C GLY A 128 7.02 8.81 -17.62
N TRP A 129 6.52 8.54 -16.42
CA TRP A 129 5.30 7.78 -16.20
C TRP A 129 4.36 8.43 -15.17
N TRP A 130 3.09 8.07 -15.30
CA TRP A 130 2.06 8.30 -14.30
C TRP A 130 1.62 7.01 -13.63
N ALA A 131 1.05 7.16 -12.42
CA ALA A 131 0.34 6.11 -11.70
C ALA A 131 1.20 4.92 -11.23
N LYS A 132 0.67 3.71 -11.18
CA LYS A 132 1.20 2.65 -10.30
C LYS A 132 1.24 1.22 -10.86
N SER A 133 0.84 0.94 -12.10
CA SER A 133 0.67 -0.48 -12.53
C SER A 133 1.31 -0.85 -13.86
N MET A 134 1.65 0.10 -14.70
CA MET A 134 2.00 -0.12 -16.12
C MET A 134 3.51 -0.06 -16.41
N GLN A 135 4.33 0.23 -15.45
CA GLN A 135 5.77 0.50 -15.54
C GLN A 135 6.56 -0.46 -14.63
N PRO A 136 7.91 -0.50 -14.74
CA PRO A 136 8.74 -1.14 -13.72
C PRO A 136 8.45 -0.54 -12.33
N TRP A 137 8.65 -1.35 -11.28
CA TRP A 137 8.33 -0.95 -9.91
C TRP A 137 9.46 -0.10 -9.32
N PHE A 138 9.48 1.17 -9.71
CA PHE A 138 10.44 2.16 -9.23
C PHE A 138 10.30 2.42 -7.72
N ASN A 139 11.33 3.03 -7.16
CA ASN A 139 11.43 3.28 -5.73
C ASN A 139 10.24 4.07 -5.18
N GLU A 140 9.74 5.04 -5.94
CA GLU A 140 8.57 5.85 -5.60
C GLU A 140 7.27 5.03 -5.43
N LEU A 141 7.24 3.81 -5.96
CA LEU A 141 6.09 2.91 -5.85
C LEU A 141 6.19 1.93 -4.69
N VAL A 142 7.40 1.59 -4.25
CA VAL A 142 7.64 0.43 -3.37
C VAL A 142 8.39 0.76 -2.08
N HIS A 143 9.12 1.87 -2.03
CA HIS A 143 9.74 2.36 -0.80
C HIS A 143 8.73 3.21 -0.03
N LEU A 144 7.89 2.54 0.73
CA LEU A 144 6.69 3.10 1.35
C LEU A 144 7.00 3.70 2.72
N PRO A 145 6.32 4.79 3.10
CA PRO A 145 6.39 5.29 4.46
C PRO A 145 5.77 4.26 5.42
N MET A 146 6.49 3.96 6.50
CA MET A 146 5.99 3.19 7.61
C MET A 146 6.49 3.78 8.92
N TYR A 147 5.56 4.06 9.84
CA TYR A 147 5.85 4.58 11.17
C TYR A 147 5.30 3.61 12.19
N LEU A 148 6.14 3.22 13.14
CA LEU A 148 5.76 2.32 14.21
C LEU A 148 6.11 2.95 15.56
N TRP A 149 5.10 3.14 16.38
CA TRP A 149 5.24 3.35 17.81
C TRP A 149 4.87 2.04 18.54
N ASP A 150 5.81 1.52 19.30
CA ASP A 150 5.59 0.38 20.19
C ASP A 150 5.99 0.80 21.61
N PRO A 151 5.01 0.97 22.52
CA PRO A 151 5.27 1.42 23.91
C PRO A 151 6.22 0.49 24.67
N ARG A 152 6.29 -0.78 24.33
CA ARG A 152 7.16 -1.77 24.99
C ARG A 152 8.65 -1.47 24.77
N THR A 153 8.99 -0.79 23.67
CA THR A 153 10.39 -0.47 23.32
C THR A 153 10.85 0.89 23.83
N GLY A 154 9.95 1.85 23.98
CA GLY A 154 10.26 3.24 24.34
C GLY A 154 11.11 4.00 23.32
N ARG A 155 11.31 3.45 22.11
CA ARG A 155 12.14 4.04 21.05
C ARG A 155 11.43 5.23 20.43
N ARG A 156 12.12 6.38 20.31
CA ARG A 156 11.54 7.61 19.76
C ARG A 156 12.51 8.29 18.80
N GLY A 157 11.98 8.88 17.72
CA GLY A 157 12.72 9.69 16.77
C GLY A 157 13.84 8.92 16.06
N ILE A 158 13.70 7.61 15.88
CA ILE A 158 14.69 6.75 15.24
C ILE A 158 14.28 6.52 13.80
N ARG A 159 15.25 6.61 12.88
CA ARG A 159 15.15 6.02 11.54
C ARG A 159 15.79 4.65 11.59
N ASP A 160 15.07 3.65 11.08
CA ASP A 160 15.50 2.26 11.07
C ASP A 160 15.70 1.86 9.61
N ASP A 161 16.94 1.54 9.25
CA ASP A 161 17.33 1.21 7.87
C ASP A 161 17.16 -0.30 7.57
N ARG A 162 16.64 -1.09 8.52
CA ARG A 162 16.34 -2.50 8.28
C ARG A 162 15.20 -2.63 7.28
N LEU A 163 15.32 -3.63 6.41
CA LEU A 163 14.24 -3.94 5.48
C LEU A 163 13.01 -4.44 6.22
N ALA A 164 11.88 -3.84 5.91
CA ALA A 164 10.57 -4.24 6.38
C ALA A 164 9.62 -4.44 5.19
N GLN A 165 8.69 -5.36 5.33
CA GLN A 165 7.70 -5.69 4.30
C GLN A 165 6.29 -5.69 4.91
N THR A 166 5.27 -5.53 4.08
CA THR A 166 3.88 -5.57 4.56
C THR A 166 3.49 -6.91 5.20
N VAL A 167 4.17 -7.99 4.84
CA VAL A 167 3.99 -9.32 5.49
C VAL A 167 4.46 -9.37 6.94
N ASP A 168 5.22 -8.36 7.39
CA ASP A 168 5.70 -8.24 8.77
C ASP A 168 4.65 -7.63 9.70
N ILE A 169 3.65 -6.96 9.15
CA ILE A 169 2.60 -6.29 9.94
C ILE A 169 1.77 -7.29 10.76
N PRO A 170 1.21 -8.37 10.17
CA PRO A 170 0.42 -9.32 10.96
C PRO A 170 1.17 -9.93 12.14
N PRO A 171 2.39 -10.50 11.99
CA PRO A 171 3.12 -11.05 13.13
C PRO A 171 3.55 -9.96 14.13
N THR A 172 3.77 -8.70 13.70
CA THR A 172 4.03 -7.57 14.62
C THR A 172 2.83 -7.30 15.52
N LEU A 173 1.63 -7.29 14.97
CA LEU A 173 0.40 -7.08 15.72
C LEU A 173 0.14 -8.24 16.69
N LEU A 174 0.35 -9.49 16.25
CA LEU A 174 0.21 -10.66 17.13
C LEU A 174 1.22 -10.61 18.27
N ASP A 175 2.49 -10.29 17.99
CA ASP A 175 3.54 -10.16 19.00
C ASP A 175 3.18 -9.08 20.04
N PHE A 176 2.59 -7.97 19.61
CA PHE A 176 2.11 -6.93 20.53
C PHE A 176 1.08 -7.46 21.53
N PHE A 177 0.17 -8.31 21.10
CA PHE A 177 -0.85 -8.94 21.95
C PHE A 177 -0.35 -10.19 22.71
N GLY A 178 0.93 -10.56 22.55
CA GLY A 178 1.50 -11.77 23.14
C GLY A 178 0.92 -13.06 22.55
N ILE A 179 0.52 -13.02 21.28
CA ILE A 179 0.00 -14.15 20.51
C ILE A 179 1.09 -14.64 19.58
N GLU A 180 1.38 -15.93 19.63
CA GLU A 180 2.37 -16.55 18.74
C GLU A 180 1.90 -16.52 17.29
N ALA A 181 2.80 -16.12 16.37
CA ALA A 181 2.52 -16.15 14.94
C ALA A 181 2.32 -17.59 14.45
N THR A 182 1.45 -17.77 13.48
CA THR A 182 1.19 -19.11 12.92
C THR A 182 2.26 -19.51 11.90
N ASP A 183 2.49 -20.81 11.70
CA ASP A 183 3.53 -21.36 10.82
C ASP A 183 3.41 -20.91 9.34
N ASP A 184 2.25 -20.42 8.93
CA ASP A 184 1.99 -19.90 7.59
C ASP A 184 2.31 -18.41 7.42
N MET A 185 2.71 -17.73 8.49
CA MET A 185 3.21 -16.35 8.43
C MET A 185 4.71 -16.34 8.16
N SER A 186 5.13 -15.67 7.10
CA SER A 186 6.53 -15.55 6.69
C SER A 186 7.20 -14.24 7.13
N GLY A 187 6.43 -13.31 7.70
CA GLY A 187 6.93 -12.02 8.17
C GLY A 187 7.70 -12.12 9.48
N ILE A 188 8.47 -11.08 9.76
CA ILE A 188 9.26 -10.92 10.99
C ILE A 188 8.64 -9.80 11.84
N PRO A 189 8.32 -10.02 13.12
CA PRO A 189 7.80 -8.96 13.98
C PRO A 189 8.74 -7.75 14.05
N LEU A 190 8.23 -6.54 13.81
CA LEU A 190 8.99 -5.28 13.73
C LEU A 190 9.07 -4.62 15.10
N GLY A 191 9.33 -5.12 16.13
CA GLY A 191 9.24 -4.44 17.43
C GLY A 191 10.52 -4.55 18.23
N GLN A 192 10.54 -5.55 19.10
CA GLN A 192 11.52 -5.62 20.17
C GLN A 192 12.85 -6.22 19.74
N ASP A 193 12.83 -7.25 18.89
CA ASP A 193 14.06 -7.91 18.46
C ASP A 193 14.68 -7.16 17.25
N LEU A 194 15.74 -6.40 17.52
CA LEU A 194 16.48 -5.67 16.50
C LEU A 194 17.47 -6.56 15.72
N ALA A 195 17.72 -7.78 16.16
CA ALA A 195 18.58 -8.72 15.47
C ALA A 195 17.84 -9.47 14.35
N ALA A 196 16.50 -9.55 14.44
CA ALA A 196 15.67 -10.15 13.41
C ALA A 196 15.40 -9.13 12.30
N PHE A 197 15.84 -9.42 11.09
CA PHE A 197 15.63 -8.57 9.90
C PHE A 197 15.73 -9.40 8.62
N HIS A 198 15.16 -8.86 7.55
CA HIS A 198 15.28 -9.43 6.21
C HIS A 198 16.62 -9.08 5.57
N GLU A 199 17.33 -10.06 5.01
CA GLU A 199 18.50 -9.82 4.17
C GLU A 199 18.12 -9.29 2.79
N GLY A 200 16.86 -9.49 2.36
CA GLY A 200 16.31 -8.97 1.13
C GLY A 200 14.79 -8.89 1.19
N ALA A 201 14.23 -7.87 0.57
CA ALA A 201 12.79 -7.67 0.45
C ALA A 201 12.31 -7.95 -0.98
N LEU A 202 11.16 -8.62 -1.10
CA LEU A 202 10.53 -8.98 -2.37
C LEU A 202 9.33 -8.06 -2.62
N PHE A 203 9.17 -7.66 -3.87
CA PHE A 203 8.01 -6.86 -4.27
C PHE A 203 7.69 -7.06 -5.76
N GLY A 204 6.50 -6.66 -6.18
CA GLY A 204 6.10 -6.77 -7.58
C GLY A 204 4.60 -6.95 -7.76
N ILE A 205 4.22 -7.33 -8.95
CA ILE A 205 2.85 -7.61 -9.36
C ILE A 205 2.82 -8.88 -10.21
N HIS A 206 1.70 -9.61 -10.18
CA HIS A 206 1.53 -10.83 -10.95
C HIS A 206 1.79 -10.62 -12.44
N GLY A 207 2.68 -11.44 -13.01
CA GLY A 207 3.12 -11.36 -14.40
C GLY A 207 4.09 -10.22 -14.72
N GLY A 208 4.40 -9.34 -13.76
CA GLY A 208 5.44 -8.31 -13.89
C GLY A 208 6.86 -8.85 -13.63
N HIS A 209 7.77 -7.93 -13.28
CA HIS A 209 9.09 -8.32 -12.80
C HIS A 209 9.01 -9.03 -11.46
N VAL A 210 9.88 -9.99 -11.24
CA VAL A 210 10.19 -10.49 -9.89
C VAL A 210 11.33 -9.64 -9.34
N ASN A 211 11.09 -8.90 -8.27
CA ASN A 211 12.03 -7.91 -7.76
C ASN A 211 12.52 -8.29 -6.38
N VAL A 212 13.79 -7.95 -6.14
CA VAL A 212 14.41 -8.05 -4.81
C VAL A 212 15.29 -6.83 -4.55
N THR A 213 15.30 -6.39 -3.31
CA THR A 213 16.24 -5.35 -2.83
C THR A 213 16.95 -5.84 -1.56
N ASP A 214 18.20 -5.44 -1.39
CA ASP A 214 18.97 -5.57 -0.15
C ASP A 214 19.01 -4.25 0.65
N GLY A 215 18.20 -3.26 0.23
CA GLY A 215 18.16 -1.91 0.80
C GLY A 215 19.04 -0.90 0.05
N ARG A 216 19.98 -1.35 -0.77
CA ARG A 216 20.79 -0.52 -1.65
C ARG A 216 20.53 -0.82 -3.11
N TYR A 217 20.71 -2.07 -3.52
CA TYR A 217 20.48 -2.50 -4.89
C TYR A 217 19.06 -2.99 -5.08
N VAL A 218 18.49 -2.71 -6.25
CA VAL A 218 17.21 -3.24 -6.68
C VAL A 218 17.42 -4.05 -7.95
N TYR A 219 17.22 -5.36 -7.89
CA TYR A 219 17.26 -6.25 -9.04
C TYR A 219 15.85 -6.61 -9.47
N MET A 220 15.50 -6.33 -10.72
CA MET A 220 14.20 -6.60 -11.33
C MET A 220 14.37 -7.61 -12.46
N ARG A 221 14.00 -8.86 -12.20
CA ARG A 221 14.08 -9.94 -13.18
C ARG A 221 12.88 -9.92 -14.10
N ALA A 222 13.11 -9.72 -15.39
CA ALA A 222 12.08 -9.81 -16.42
C ALA A 222 11.65 -11.25 -16.71
N ALA A 223 10.52 -11.40 -17.41
CA ALA A 223 10.09 -12.65 -18.02
C ALA A 223 11.18 -13.21 -18.96
N ALA A 224 11.24 -14.52 -19.08
CA ALA A 224 12.23 -15.20 -19.92
C ALA A 224 11.89 -15.14 -21.42
N SER A 225 10.63 -14.86 -21.76
CA SER A 225 10.11 -14.82 -23.12
C SER A 225 8.98 -13.76 -23.27
N PRO A 226 8.70 -13.30 -24.51
CA PRO A 226 7.71 -12.25 -24.74
C PRO A 226 6.27 -12.68 -24.45
N ASP A 227 5.96 -13.96 -24.49
CA ASP A 227 4.66 -14.52 -24.12
C ASP A 227 4.47 -14.63 -22.61
N ASN A 228 5.56 -14.48 -21.83
CA ASN A 228 5.55 -14.53 -20.37
C ASN A 228 4.79 -15.77 -19.83
N ALA A 229 5.01 -16.91 -20.41
CA ALA A 229 4.31 -18.14 -20.10
C ALA A 229 5.27 -19.24 -19.59
N PRO A 230 4.78 -20.16 -18.75
CA PRO A 230 3.43 -20.21 -18.21
C PRO A 230 3.21 -19.20 -17.07
N LEU A 231 2.06 -18.54 -17.05
CA LEU A 231 1.55 -17.84 -15.87
C LEU A 231 0.31 -18.59 -15.38
N GLU A 232 0.22 -18.74 -14.08
CA GLU A 232 -0.88 -19.43 -13.41
C GLU A 232 -1.41 -18.59 -12.25
N GLU A 233 -2.71 -18.64 -12.04
CA GLU A 233 -3.33 -18.11 -10.84
C GLU A 233 -3.99 -19.22 -10.04
N PHE A 234 -4.04 -19.02 -8.71
CA PHE A 234 -4.56 -19.98 -7.75
C PHE A 234 -5.60 -19.29 -6.87
N THR A 235 -6.72 -19.95 -6.65
CA THR A 235 -7.79 -19.41 -5.82
C THR A 235 -8.52 -20.47 -5.04
N LEU A 236 -9.13 -20.09 -3.92
CA LEU A 236 -10.08 -20.92 -3.17
C LEU A 236 -11.53 -20.62 -3.56
N MET A 237 -11.76 -19.53 -4.31
CA MET A 237 -13.10 -19.13 -4.73
C MET A 237 -13.14 -18.85 -6.22
N PRO A 238 -14.18 -19.29 -6.94
CA PRO A 238 -14.32 -19.07 -8.38
C PRO A 238 -14.75 -17.63 -8.69
N THR A 239 -13.94 -16.66 -8.27
CA THR A 239 -14.22 -15.23 -8.44
C THR A 239 -12.97 -14.47 -8.85
N HIS A 240 -13.15 -13.44 -9.67
CA HIS A 240 -12.24 -12.34 -9.89
C HIS A 240 -12.59 -11.18 -8.96
N MET A 241 -11.77 -10.15 -8.93
CA MET A 241 -12.01 -8.94 -8.10
C MET A 241 -13.41 -8.34 -8.34
N ARG A 242 -13.94 -8.38 -9.57
CA ARG A 242 -15.20 -7.71 -9.95
C ARG A 242 -16.24 -8.64 -10.56
N ALA A 243 -15.97 -9.92 -10.70
CA ALA A 243 -16.85 -10.88 -11.36
C ALA A 243 -16.69 -12.29 -10.80
N ARG A 244 -17.67 -13.14 -11.04
CA ARG A 244 -17.53 -14.58 -10.87
C ARG A 244 -16.86 -15.19 -12.10
N PHE A 245 -16.26 -16.35 -11.96
CA PHE A 245 -15.75 -17.12 -13.08
C PHE A 245 -16.85 -17.38 -14.10
N SER A 246 -16.50 -17.28 -15.37
CA SER A 246 -17.34 -17.72 -16.49
C SER A 246 -17.45 -19.25 -16.51
N ILE A 247 -18.40 -19.76 -17.27
CA ILE A 247 -18.56 -21.21 -17.49
C ILE A 247 -17.28 -21.80 -18.13
N ALA A 248 -16.62 -21.06 -19.02
CA ALA A 248 -15.38 -21.49 -19.66
C ALA A 248 -14.26 -21.68 -18.64
N GLU A 249 -14.07 -20.72 -17.76
CA GLU A 249 -13.08 -20.79 -16.68
C GLU A 249 -13.38 -21.95 -15.71
N LEU A 250 -14.67 -22.10 -15.31
CA LEU A 250 -15.10 -23.23 -14.49
C LEU A 250 -14.90 -24.60 -15.14
N SER A 251 -14.79 -24.65 -16.46
CA SER A 251 -14.54 -25.90 -17.21
C SER A 251 -13.04 -26.14 -17.45
N ALA A 252 -12.18 -25.15 -17.24
CA ALA A 252 -10.75 -25.18 -17.59
C ALA A 252 -9.81 -25.26 -16.38
N TRP A 253 -10.30 -25.05 -15.16
CA TRP A 253 -9.46 -25.13 -13.97
C TRP A 253 -9.03 -26.56 -13.64
N GLU A 254 -7.89 -26.68 -12.98
CA GLU A 254 -7.39 -27.94 -12.46
C GLU A 254 -7.15 -27.84 -10.94
N PRO A 255 -7.32 -28.95 -10.19
CA PRO A 255 -6.99 -28.95 -8.78
C PRO A 255 -5.46 -28.96 -8.57
N ALA A 256 -4.96 -28.06 -7.73
CA ALA A 256 -3.57 -28.01 -7.32
C ALA A 256 -3.42 -28.37 -5.84
N ASP A 257 -2.21 -28.76 -5.47
CA ASP A 257 -1.89 -29.06 -4.06
C ASP A 257 -2.01 -27.80 -3.18
N PRO A 258 -2.27 -27.99 -1.88
CA PRO A 258 -2.33 -26.90 -0.93
C PRO A 258 -1.01 -26.11 -0.85
N PHE A 259 -1.10 -24.80 -0.68
CA PHE A 259 0.00 -24.00 -0.19
C PHE A 259 0.04 -24.04 1.35
N PRO A 260 1.17 -23.72 1.99
CA PRO A 260 1.25 -23.68 3.47
C PRO A 260 0.15 -22.82 4.10
N PHE A 261 -0.15 -21.65 3.49
CA PHE A 261 -1.17 -20.70 3.96
C PHE A 261 -2.62 -21.10 3.64
N THR A 262 -2.87 -22.14 2.83
CA THR A 262 -4.24 -22.59 2.54
C THR A 262 -4.78 -23.60 3.56
N LYS A 263 -4.07 -23.85 4.64
CA LYS A 263 -4.49 -24.73 5.77
C LYS A 263 -4.88 -26.15 5.30
N GLY A 264 -4.15 -26.70 4.33
CA GLY A 264 -4.40 -28.02 3.76
C GLY A 264 -5.51 -28.06 2.70
N LEU A 265 -6.14 -26.94 2.37
CA LEU A 265 -7.16 -26.87 1.31
C LEU A 265 -6.50 -26.82 -0.06
N ARG A 266 -6.95 -27.68 -0.98
CA ARG A 266 -6.53 -27.65 -2.37
C ARG A 266 -7.07 -26.40 -3.06
N THR A 267 -6.27 -25.85 -3.96
CA THR A 267 -6.63 -24.66 -4.73
C THR A 267 -7.13 -25.03 -6.14
N MET A 268 -7.88 -24.11 -6.74
CA MET A 268 -8.17 -24.11 -8.17
C MET A 268 -6.99 -23.43 -8.88
N ARG A 269 -6.36 -24.13 -9.82
CA ARG A 269 -5.28 -23.60 -10.68
C ARG A 269 -5.81 -23.36 -12.07
N MET A 270 -5.46 -22.25 -12.68
CA MET A 270 -5.84 -21.90 -14.04
C MET A 270 -4.73 -21.07 -14.72
N ALA A 271 -4.69 -21.14 -16.04
CA ALA A 271 -3.82 -20.29 -16.81
C ALA A 271 -4.20 -18.80 -16.62
N SER A 272 -3.19 -17.97 -16.51
CA SER A 272 -3.33 -16.54 -16.33
C SER A 272 -2.47 -15.77 -17.33
N THR A 273 -2.66 -14.46 -17.38
CA THR A 273 -1.85 -13.53 -18.19
C THR A 273 -1.47 -12.32 -17.37
N ALA A 274 -0.37 -11.67 -17.74
CA ALA A 274 -0.02 -10.39 -17.13
C ALA A 274 -1.09 -9.34 -17.47
N MET A 275 -1.74 -8.78 -16.45
CA MET A 275 -2.85 -7.85 -16.64
C MET A 275 -2.35 -6.45 -17.01
N TRP A 276 -1.31 -5.97 -16.32
CA TRP A 276 -0.87 -4.58 -16.39
C TRP A 276 0.49 -4.41 -17.06
N LEU A 277 1.43 -5.28 -16.75
CA LEU A 277 2.82 -5.15 -17.15
C LEU A 277 3.35 -6.47 -17.71
N ASN A 278 3.85 -6.46 -18.94
CA ASN A 278 4.72 -7.51 -19.44
C ASN A 278 6.17 -7.07 -19.28
N SER A 279 6.85 -7.64 -18.29
CA SER A 279 8.23 -7.29 -17.93
C SER A 279 9.25 -7.52 -19.06
N TRP A 280 8.96 -8.41 -20.00
CA TRP A 280 9.82 -8.67 -21.17
C TRP A 280 10.16 -7.38 -21.95
N GLN A 281 9.20 -6.47 -22.13
CA GLN A 281 9.41 -5.23 -22.89
C GLN A 281 10.39 -4.24 -22.23
N HIS A 282 10.64 -4.39 -20.94
CA HIS A 282 11.57 -3.55 -20.17
C HIS A 282 12.93 -4.23 -19.96
N GLY A 283 13.00 -5.57 -20.15
CA GLY A 283 14.17 -6.37 -19.83
C GLY A 283 14.48 -6.47 -18.34
N THR A 284 15.53 -7.17 -18.01
CA THR A 284 16.04 -7.27 -16.64
C THR A 284 16.80 -5.99 -16.27
N LEU A 285 16.52 -5.42 -15.10
CA LEU A 285 17.05 -4.13 -14.65
C LEU A 285 17.80 -4.30 -13.33
N LEU A 286 18.80 -3.46 -13.11
CA LEU A 286 19.53 -3.32 -11.85
C LEU A 286 19.74 -1.83 -11.56
N PHE A 287 19.35 -1.41 -10.37
CA PHE A 287 19.51 -0.04 -9.86
C PHE A 287 20.37 -0.04 -8.59
N ASP A 288 21.14 1.06 -8.39
CA ASP A 288 21.90 1.38 -7.18
C ASP A 288 21.36 2.67 -6.55
#